data_0f85248977c8cf2ba789aed3918ecf05
#
_entry.id   0f85248977c8cf2ba789aed3918ecf05
#
_cell.length_a   1.000
_cell.length_b   1.000
_cell.length_c   1.000
_cell.angle_alpha   90.00
_cell.angle_beta   90.00
_cell.angle_gamma   90.00
#
_symmetry.space_group_name_H-M   'P 1'
#
loop_
_entity.id
_entity.type
_entity.pdbx_description
1 polymer ?
#
loop_
_entity_poly.entity_id
_entity_poly.type
_entity_poly.pdbx_seq_one_letter_code
_entity_poly.pdbx_strand_id
1 'polypeptide(L)'
;MKHINLRLFSSFFKIGAFTFGGGWAMISLLEEDIVNKHKWLEKEEFIDKLAIAQSLPGIMAVNVAIAVGYKLNKIWGSIFAVLGTILPSFLIILAIAMFLTPDTIKNNETLTRIFKGIRPAVVALILSPVFTTAKSAKISWKNAWIPIAISCLLYTSPSPTRH
;
A
#
# COMPACT_ATOMS: atom_id res chain seq x y z
N MET A 1 -10.28 7.61 26.22
CA MET A 1 -10.58 7.57 24.78
C MET A 1 -9.61 8.41 23.93
N LYS A 2 -9.19 9.61 24.33
CA LYS A 2 -8.21 10.44 23.57
C LYS A 2 -6.86 9.72 23.32
N HIS A 3 -6.37 8.94 24.28
CA HIS A 3 -5.08 8.26 24.16
C HIS A 3 -5.06 7.13 23.11
N ILE A 4 -6.19 6.49 22.80
CA ILE A 4 -6.21 5.41 21.80
C ILE A 4 -6.09 5.96 20.39
N ASN A 5 -6.71 7.10 20.08
CA ASN A 5 -6.64 7.73 18.76
C ASN A 5 -5.20 8.15 18.42
N LEU A 6 -4.48 8.73 19.41
CA LEU A 6 -3.09 9.13 19.20
C LEU A 6 -2.15 7.93 19.02
N ARG A 7 -2.40 6.85 19.75
CA ARG A 7 -1.64 5.61 19.59
C ARG A 7 -1.91 4.98 18.23
N LEU A 8 -3.17 4.94 17.82
CA LEU A 8 -3.59 4.47 16.52
C LEU A 8 -2.90 5.28 15.39
N PHE A 9 -3.00 6.61 15.47
CA PHE A 9 -2.31 7.49 14.55
C PHE A 9 -0.81 7.22 14.50
N SER A 10 -0.13 7.11 15.65
CA SER A 10 1.32 6.86 15.72
C SER A 10 1.72 5.50 15.13
N SER A 11 0.95 4.44 15.40
CA SER A 11 1.18 3.12 14.84
C SER A 11 1.03 3.12 13.32
N PHE A 12 -0.08 3.64 12.82
CA PHE A 12 -0.32 3.72 11.38
C PHE A 12 0.65 4.68 10.67
N PHE A 13 1.06 5.76 11.32
CA PHE A 13 2.06 6.67 10.79
C PHE A 13 3.43 6.01 10.64
N LYS A 14 3.88 5.27 11.64
CA LYS A 14 5.14 4.52 11.55
C LYS A 14 5.09 3.48 10.45
N ILE A 15 4.00 2.69 10.40
CA ILE A 15 3.85 1.66 9.37
C ILE A 15 3.77 2.30 7.99
N GLY A 16 3.00 3.38 7.81
CA GLY A 16 2.91 4.10 6.54
C GLY A 16 4.23 4.74 6.09
N ALA A 17 5.08 5.20 7.03
CA ALA A 17 6.38 5.79 6.73
C ALA A 17 7.45 4.76 6.35
N PHE A 18 7.43 3.58 6.99
CA PHE A 18 8.50 2.59 6.87
C PHE A 18 8.12 1.36 6.05
N THR A 19 6.91 1.30 5.51
CA THR A 19 6.51 0.18 4.66
C THR A 19 6.98 0.38 3.22
N PHE A 20 7.96 -0.41 2.83
CA PHE A 20 8.39 -0.55 1.44
C PHE A 20 7.93 -1.91 0.93
N GLY A 21 7.24 -1.96 -0.22
CA GLY A 21 6.84 -3.23 -0.85
C GLY A 21 5.33 -3.43 -1.07
N GLY A 22 4.53 -2.38 -0.86
CA GLY A 22 3.10 -2.39 -1.18
C GLY A 22 2.19 -2.92 -0.06
N GLY A 23 0.89 -3.05 -0.36
CA GLY A 23 -0.14 -3.34 0.64
C GLY A 23 0.05 -4.65 1.42
N TRP A 24 0.59 -5.68 0.79
CA TRP A 24 0.85 -6.97 1.44
C TRP A 24 1.94 -6.90 2.51
N ALA A 25 3.03 -6.17 2.25
CA ALA A 25 4.08 -5.96 3.25
C ALA A 25 3.55 -5.18 4.47
N MET A 26 2.65 -4.23 4.22
CA MET A 26 2.01 -3.45 5.28
C MET A 26 1.10 -4.31 6.17
N ILE A 27 0.43 -5.34 5.60
CA ILE A 27 -0.46 -6.22 6.39
C ILE A 27 0.32 -6.97 7.47
N SER A 28 1.47 -7.53 7.13
CA SER A 28 2.29 -8.26 8.10
C SER A 28 2.76 -7.34 9.24
N LEU A 29 3.12 -6.09 8.92
CA LEU A 29 3.49 -5.11 9.92
C LEU A 29 2.30 -4.67 10.79
N LEU A 30 1.11 -4.54 10.19
CA LEU A 30 -0.12 -4.24 10.91
C LEU A 30 -0.52 -5.39 11.83
N GLU A 31 -0.43 -6.65 11.38
CA GLU A 31 -0.70 -7.81 12.22
C GLU A 31 0.24 -7.81 13.43
N GLU A 32 1.53 -7.62 13.21
CA GLU A 32 2.52 -7.57 14.29
C GLU A 32 2.23 -6.44 15.28
N ASP A 33 1.92 -5.23 14.81
CA ASP A 33 1.69 -4.08 15.70
C ASP A 33 0.33 -4.15 16.41
N ILE A 34 -0.75 -4.57 15.74
CA ILE A 34 -2.11 -4.54 16.26
C ILE A 34 -2.42 -5.78 17.10
N VAL A 35 -2.02 -6.97 16.63
CA VAL A 35 -2.33 -8.25 17.29
C VAL A 35 -1.28 -8.61 18.33
N ASN A 36 -0.01 -8.65 17.94
CA ASN A 36 1.04 -9.16 18.82
C ASN A 36 1.50 -8.12 19.85
N LYS A 37 1.76 -6.89 19.41
CA LYS A 37 2.36 -5.85 20.27
C LYS A 37 1.34 -5.11 21.12
N HIS A 38 0.29 -4.59 20.52
CA HIS A 38 -0.71 -3.79 21.20
C HIS A 38 -1.90 -4.62 21.69
N LYS A 39 -2.10 -5.82 21.15
CA LYS A 39 -3.22 -6.74 21.48
C LYS A 39 -4.58 -6.02 21.41
N TRP A 40 -4.75 -5.17 20.39
CA TRP A 40 -5.97 -4.43 20.20
C TRP A 40 -7.07 -5.29 19.55
N LEU A 41 -6.66 -6.27 18.77
CA LEU A 41 -7.53 -7.24 18.10
C LEU A 41 -6.96 -8.63 18.27
N GLU A 42 -7.82 -9.63 18.30
CA GLU A 42 -7.44 -11.01 18.15
C GLU A 42 -7.07 -11.32 16.69
N LYS A 43 -6.30 -12.38 16.47
CA LYS A 43 -5.82 -12.73 15.14
C LYS A 43 -6.97 -13.01 14.17
N GLU A 44 -7.98 -13.74 14.62
CA GLU A 44 -9.18 -14.07 13.85
C GLU A 44 -9.95 -12.80 13.47
N GLU A 45 -10.14 -11.89 14.41
CA GLU A 45 -10.80 -10.61 14.13
C GLU A 45 -10.02 -9.76 13.11
N PHE A 46 -8.68 -9.76 13.19
CA PHE A 46 -7.84 -9.04 12.23
C PHE A 46 -7.98 -9.61 10.83
N ILE A 47 -7.99 -10.96 10.70
CA ILE A 47 -8.18 -11.64 9.42
C ILE A 47 -9.55 -11.33 8.82
N ASP A 48 -10.62 -11.31 9.62
CA ASP A 48 -11.96 -10.93 9.18
C ASP A 48 -12.00 -9.49 8.63
N LYS A 49 -11.38 -8.54 9.35
CA LYS A 49 -11.27 -7.15 8.89
C LYS A 49 -10.46 -7.02 7.61
N LEU A 50 -9.42 -7.83 7.49
CA LEU A 50 -8.60 -7.89 6.29
C LEU A 50 -9.39 -8.41 5.09
N ALA A 51 -10.17 -9.48 5.25
CA ALA A 51 -11.03 -10.02 4.21
C ALA A 51 -12.06 -9.00 3.71
N ILE A 52 -12.70 -8.27 4.63
CA ILE A 52 -13.61 -7.17 4.29
C ILE A 52 -12.88 -6.06 3.53
N ALA A 53 -11.70 -5.64 4.01
CA ALA A 53 -10.91 -4.58 3.40
C ALA A 53 -10.45 -4.93 1.97
N GLN A 54 -10.18 -6.21 1.71
CA GLN A 54 -9.82 -6.71 0.37
C GLN A 54 -11.01 -6.75 -0.59
N SER A 55 -12.22 -6.89 -0.09
CA SER A 55 -13.44 -6.91 -0.91
C SER A 55 -13.86 -5.51 -1.35
N LEU A 56 -13.35 -4.46 -0.71
CA LEU A 56 -13.68 -3.08 -1.04
C LEU A 56 -12.74 -2.53 -2.12
N PRO A 57 -13.28 -1.79 -3.11
CA PRO A 57 -12.44 -1.10 -4.07
C PRO A 57 -11.62 0.02 -3.39
N GLY A 58 -10.37 0.19 -3.82
CA GLY A 58 -9.50 1.25 -3.31
C GLY A 58 -8.14 0.75 -2.81
N ILE A 59 -7.44 1.62 -2.09
CA ILE A 59 -6.11 1.32 -1.54
C ILE A 59 -6.28 0.40 -0.33
N MET A 60 -5.81 -0.84 -0.44
CA MET A 60 -5.94 -1.87 0.58
C MET A 60 -5.48 -1.40 1.97
N ALA A 61 -4.35 -0.71 2.05
CA ALA A 61 -3.82 -0.17 3.30
C ALA A 61 -4.80 0.78 4.00
N VAL A 62 -5.47 1.64 3.23
CA VAL A 62 -6.48 2.60 3.75
C VAL A 62 -7.74 1.85 4.19
N ASN A 63 -8.19 0.86 3.40
CA ASN A 63 -9.36 0.05 3.76
C ASN A 63 -9.13 -0.72 5.07
N VAL A 64 -7.95 -1.29 5.27
CA VAL A 64 -7.57 -1.95 6.54
C VAL A 64 -7.51 -0.94 7.67
N ALA A 65 -6.93 0.24 7.45
CA ALA A 65 -6.89 1.31 8.46
C ALA A 65 -8.29 1.76 8.89
N ILE A 66 -9.23 1.87 7.95
CA ILE A 66 -10.64 2.17 8.23
C ILE A 66 -11.27 1.07 9.07
N ALA A 67 -11.14 -0.20 8.65
CA ALA A 67 -11.77 -1.33 9.31
C ALA A 67 -11.27 -1.52 10.75
N VAL A 68 -9.96 -1.44 10.96
CA VAL A 68 -9.33 -1.54 12.29
C VAL A 68 -9.68 -0.31 13.14
N GLY A 69 -9.54 0.88 12.58
CA GLY A 69 -9.85 2.12 13.28
C GLY A 69 -11.32 2.18 13.74
N TYR A 70 -12.25 1.73 12.89
CA TYR A 70 -13.66 1.67 13.21
C TYR A 70 -13.97 0.70 14.38
N LYS A 71 -13.30 -0.45 14.40
CA LYS A 71 -13.45 -1.41 15.50
C LYS A 71 -12.99 -0.84 16.84
N LEU A 72 -11.89 -0.08 16.85
CA LEU A 72 -11.29 0.43 18.09
C LEU A 72 -11.97 1.67 18.64
N ASN A 73 -12.31 2.62 17.79
CA ASN A 73 -12.97 3.87 18.22
C ASN A 73 -13.92 4.44 17.16
N LYS A 74 -14.71 3.60 16.53
CA LYS A 74 -15.72 3.97 15.52
C LYS A 74 -15.15 4.97 14.48
N ILE A 75 -15.93 5.98 14.12
CA ILE A 75 -15.56 6.97 13.10
C ILE A 75 -14.25 7.71 13.41
N TRP A 76 -14.06 8.14 14.66
CA TRP A 76 -12.84 8.84 15.07
C TRP A 76 -11.59 7.97 14.96
N GLY A 77 -11.70 6.70 15.33
CA GLY A 77 -10.60 5.74 15.14
C GLY A 77 -10.21 5.59 13.67
N SER A 78 -11.21 5.47 12.77
CA SER A 78 -10.96 5.38 11.33
C SER A 78 -10.26 6.63 10.79
N ILE A 79 -10.71 7.83 11.17
CA ILE A 79 -10.11 9.09 10.71
C ILE A 79 -8.63 9.16 11.11
N PHE A 80 -8.32 8.88 12.40
CA PHE A 80 -6.93 8.92 12.88
C PHE A 80 -6.05 7.84 12.26
N ALA A 81 -6.57 6.64 12.04
CA ALA A 81 -5.84 5.57 11.38
C ALA A 81 -5.52 5.91 9.90
N VAL A 82 -6.50 6.42 9.16
CA VAL A 82 -6.34 6.83 7.76
C VAL A 82 -5.36 7.99 7.63
N LEU A 83 -5.51 9.02 8.46
CA LEU A 83 -4.56 10.14 8.47
C LEU A 83 -3.14 9.67 8.80
N GLY A 84 -2.99 8.75 9.76
CA GLY A 84 -1.70 8.14 10.07
C GLY A 84 -1.10 7.41 8.86
N THR A 85 -1.90 6.69 8.09
CA THR A 85 -1.43 5.94 6.92
C THR A 85 -1.00 6.86 5.76
N ILE A 86 -1.76 7.93 5.49
CA ILE A 86 -1.57 8.78 4.30
C ILE A 86 -0.56 9.89 4.54
N LEU A 87 -0.56 10.49 5.74
CA LEU A 87 0.23 11.68 6.05
C LEU A 87 1.73 11.53 5.79
N PRO A 88 2.41 10.43 6.20
CA PRO A 88 3.85 10.31 5.96
C PRO A 88 4.20 10.32 4.48
N SER A 89 3.47 9.57 3.66
CA SER A 89 3.69 9.55 2.21
C SER A 89 3.42 10.92 1.58
N PHE A 90 2.34 11.58 1.99
CA PHE A 90 1.99 12.93 1.52
C PHE A 90 3.09 13.95 1.86
N LEU A 91 3.57 13.97 3.11
CA LEU A 91 4.61 14.88 3.56
C LEU A 91 5.94 14.64 2.84
N ILE A 92 6.32 13.38 2.64
CA ILE A 92 7.55 13.03 1.91
C ILE A 92 7.46 13.50 0.45
N ILE A 93 6.34 13.22 -0.23
CA ILE A 93 6.15 13.64 -1.63
C ILE A 93 6.12 15.15 -1.74
N LEU A 94 5.43 15.83 -0.82
CA LEU A 94 5.37 17.29 -0.77
C LEU A 94 6.76 17.90 -0.56
N ALA A 95 7.53 17.39 0.39
CA ALA A 95 8.90 17.83 0.63
C ALA A 95 9.78 17.64 -0.62
N ILE A 96 9.71 16.46 -1.25
CA ILE A 96 10.43 16.20 -2.50
C ILE A 96 10.01 17.19 -3.59
N ALA A 97 8.71 17.43 -3.76
CA ALA A 97 8.20 18.34 -4.79
C ALA A 97 8.61 19.80 -4.55
N MET A 98 8.72 20.22 -3.29
CA MET A 98 9.16 21.59 -2.94
C MET A 98 10.66 21.80 -3.13
N PHE A 99 11.48 20.78 -2.81
CA PHE A 99 12.93 20.90 -2.86
C PHE A 99 13.55 20.46 -4.19
N LEU A 100 12.91 19.50 -4.90
CA LEU A 100 13.40 18.98 -6.17
C LEU A 100 12.53 19.47 -7.34
N THR A 101 12.68 20.74 -7.67
CA THR A 101 12.09 21.33 -8.87
C THR A 101 12.69 20.66 -10.13
N PRO A 102 11.94 20.51 -11.24
CA PRO A 102 12.46 19.93 -12.47
C PRO A 102 13.74 20.57 -12.98
N ASP A 103 13.89 21.88 -12.79
CA ASP A 103 15.09 22.63 -13.18
C ASP A 103 16.29 22.31 -12.27
N THR A 104 16.05 22.12 -10.98
CA THR A 104 17.10 21.70 -10.02
C THR A 104 17.63 20.31 -10.36
N ILE A 105 16.74 19.40 -10.77
CA ILE A 105 17.12 18.02 -11.15
C ILE A 105 17.92 18.03 -12.46
N LYS A 106 17.49 18.80 -13.47
CA LYS A 106 18.16 18.88 -14.76
C LYS A 106 19.56 19.52 -14.70
N ASN A 107 19.69 20.53 -13.83
CA ASN A 107 20.94 21.26 -13.67
C ASN A 107 21.97 20.57 -12.75
N ASN A 108 21.56 19.53 -12.04
CA ASN A 108 22.44 18.79 -11.14
C ASN A 108 22.66 17.34 -11.64
N GLU A 109 23.86 17.10 -12.17
CA GLU A 109 24.21 15.80 -12.75
C GLU A 109 24.12 14.66 -11.72
N THR A 110 24.46 14.92 -10.47
CA THR A 110 24.38 13.94 -9.38
C THR A 110 22.93 13.52 -9.11
N LEU A 111 21.99 14.47 -9.04
CA LEU A 111 20.58 14.19 -8.86
C LEU A 111 20.04 13.38 -10.05
N THR A 112 20.39 13.75 -11.26
CA THR A 112 20.00 13.02 -12.48
C THR A 112 20.49 11.57 -12.45
N ARG A 113 21.71 11.32 -12.00
CA ARG A 113 22.27 9.97 -11.86
C ARG A 113 21.53 9.16 -10.80
N ILE A 114 21.18 9.76 -9.65
CA ILE A 114 20.39 9.13 -8.58
C ILE A 114 19.03 8.72 -9.10
N PHE A 115 18.30 9.62 -9.76
CA PHE A 115 16.99 9.31 -10.34
C PHE A 115 17.04 8.22 -11.41
N LYS A 116 18.10 8.21 -12.25
CA LYS A 116 18.33 7.12 -13.22
C LYS A 116 18.55 5.77 -12.51
N GLY A 117 19.25 5.76 -11.37
CA GLY A 117 19.46 4.56 -10.56
C GLY A 117 18.21 4.04 -9.85
N ILE A 118 17.29 4.94 -9.44
CA ILE A 118 16.04 4.57 -8.77
C ILE A 118 15.05 3.90 -9.74
N ARG A 119 15.04 4.28 -11.02
CA ARG A 119 14.10 3.72 -12.02
C ARG A 119 14.08 2.19 -12.07
N PRO A 120 15.22 1.47 -12.22
CA PRO A 120 15.19 0.01 -12.22
C PRO A 120 14.76 -0.58 -10.88
N ALA A 121 15.05 0.08 -9.75
CA ALA A 121 14.60 -0.37 -8.44
C ALA A 121 13.06 -0.30 -8.31
N VAL A 122 12.43 0.74 -8.84
CA VAL A 122 10.96 0.85 -8.88
C VAL A 122 10.35 -0.25 -9.75
N VAL A 123 10.95 -0.55 -10.90
CA VAL A 123 10.50 -1.67 -11.76
C VAL A 123 10.60 -3.00 -11.01
N ALA A 124 11.69 -3.24 -10.30
CA ALA A 124 11.87 -4.45 -9.49
C ALA A 124 10.82 -4.56 -8.37
N LEU A 125 10.48 -3.44 -7.70
CA LEU A 125 9.44 -3.39 -6.68
C LEU A 125 8.05 -3.71 -7.24
N ILE A 126 7.75 -3.27 -8.45
CA ILE A 126 6.47 -3.57 -9.12
C ILE A 126 6.43 -5.04 -9.58
N LEU A 127 7.54 -5.58 -10.05
CA LEU A 127 7.62 -6.97 -10.50
C LEU A 127 7.61 -7.99 -9.36
N SER A 128 8.13 -7.63 -8.18
CA SER A 128 8.21 -8.53 -7.03
C SER A 128 6.86 -9.14 -6.63
N PRO A 129 5.76 -8.37 -6.44
CA PRO A 129 4.44 -8.93 -6.16
C PRO A 129 3.91 -9.82 -7.28
N VAL A 130 4.23 -9.51 -8.54
CA VAL A 130 3.81 -10.32 -9.69
C VAL A 130 4.41 -11.72 -9.60
N PHE A 131 5.72 -11.83 -9.34
CA PHE A 131 6.37 -13.12 -9.14
C PHE A 131 5.85 -13.89 -7.94
N THR A 132 5.62 -13.20 -6.83
CA THR A 132 5.09 -13.81 -5.61
C THR A 132 3.68 -14.35 -5.83
N THR A 133 2.81 -13.58 -6.48
CA THR A 133 1.43 -13.98 -6.81
C THR A 133 1.42 -15.12 -7.84
N ALA A 134 2.25 -15.05 -8.86
CA ALA A 134 2.36 -16.12 -9.87
C ALA A 134 2.82 -17.45 -9.23
N LYS A 135 3.77 -17.39 -8.29
CA LYS A 135 4.23 -18.55 -7.54
C LYS A 135 3.14 -19.13 -6.62
N SER A 136 2.40 -18.25 -5.93
CA SER A 136 1.31 -18.64 -5.04
C SER A 136 0.12 -19.23 -5.78
N ALA A 137 -0.18 -18.72 -6.98
CA ALA A 137 -1.22 -19.22 -7.85
C ALA A 137 -0.86 -20.56 -8.52
N LYS A 138 0.32 -21.13 -8.24
CA LYS A 138 0.82 -22.38 -8.87
C LYS A 138 0.68 -22.37 -10.39
N ILE A 139 0.93 -21.21 -11.02
CA ILE A 139 0.87 -21.07 -12.46
C ILE A 139 2.01 -21.93 -13.04
N SER A 140 1.63 -23.09 -13.59
CA SER A 140 2.54 -23.93 -14.35
C SER A 140 2.77 -23.30 -15.71
N TRP A 141 3.94 -23.52 -16.29
CA TRP A 141 4.27 -23.04 -17.63
C TRP A 141 3.20 -23.40 -18.68
N LYS A 142 2.51 -24.54 -18.48
CA LYS A 142 1.40 -24.98 -19.34
C LYS A 142 0.14 -24.11 -19.24
N ASN A 143 -0.08 -23.41 -18.11
CA ASN A 143 -1.25 -22.55 -17.89
C ASN A 143 -0.93 -21.06 -17.99
N ALA A 144 0.33 -20.69 -18.25
CA ALA A 144 0.76 -19.30 -18.35
C ALA A 144 0.10 -18.55 -19.53
N TRP A 145 -0.39 -19.27 -20.55
CA TRP A 145 -1.10 -18.67 -21.67
C TRP A 145 -2.47 -18.08 -21.28
N ILE A 146 -3.12 -18.57 -20.21
CA ILE A 146 -4.44 -18.09 -19.74
C ILE A 146 -4.37 -16.62 -19.28
N PRO A 147 -3.50 -16.22 -18.33
CA PRO A 147 -3.38 -14.82 -17.95
C PRO A 147 -2.88 -13.91 -19.09
N ILE A 148 -2.05 -14.42 -19.99
CA ILE A 148 -1.62 -13.68 -21.18
C ILE A 148 -2.81 -13.44 -22.12
N ALA A 149 -3.62 -14.46 -22.41
CA ALA A 149 -4.80 -14.33 -23.24
C ALA A 149 -5.84 -13.37 -22.63
N ILE A 150 -6.08 -13.44 -21.31
CA ILE A 150 -6.97 -12.51 -20.59
C ILE A 150 -6.44 -11.09 -20.64
N SER A 151 -5.14 -10.89 -20.44
CA SER A 151 -4.52 -9.56 -20.55
C SER A 151 -4.64 -8.98 -21.95
N CYS A 152 -4.40 -9.79 -22.97
CA CYS A 152 -4.60 -9.37 -24.37
C CYS A 152 -6.06 -9.02 -24.66
N LEU A 153 -7.01 -9.81 -24.18
CA LEU A 153 -8.44 -9.55 -24.33
C LEU A 153 -8.87 -8.26 -23.63
N LEU A 154 -8.40 -8.03 -22.41
CA LEU A 154 -8.69 -6.80 -21.67
C LEU A 154 -8.06 -5.56 -22.34
N TYR A 155 -6.88 -5.71 -22.94
CA TYR A 155 -6.21 -4.61 -23.64
C TYR A 155 -6.84 -4.30 -25.01
N THR A 156 -7.35 -5.33 -25.70
CA THR A 156 -7.99 -5.19 -27.03
C THR A 156 -9.48 -4.89 -26.94
N SER A 157 -10.13 -5.16 -25.80
CA SER A 157 -11.55 -4.85 -25.61
C SER A 157 -11.73 -3.35 -25.50
N PRO A 158 -12.50 -2.71 -26.41
CA PRO A 158 -12.78 -1.28 -26.32
C PRO A 158 -13.52 -1.02 -25.00
N SER A 159 -12.90 -0.23 -24.12
CA SER A 159 -13.54 0.23 -22.88
C SER A 159 -14.84 0.98 -23.24
N PRO A 160 -16.00 0.62 -22.65
CA PRO A 160 -17.27 1.30 -22.93
C PRO A 160 -17.35 2.73 -22.38
N THR A 161 -16.26 3.28 -21.88
CA THR A 161 -16.19 4.62 -21.26
C THR A 161 -15.41 5.64 -22.10
N ARG A 162 -15.58 5.63 -23.42
CA ARG A 162 -15.22 6.78 -24.28
C ARG A 162 -16.48 7.35 -24.87
N HIS A 163 -17.23 8.08 -24.08
CA HIS A 163 -18.10 9.13 -24.52
C HIS A 163 -17.90 10.36 -23.64
#